data_0981093edbb98e5c18da0d67d51591ab
#
_entry.id   0981093edbb98e5c18da0d67d51591ab
#
_cell.length_a   1.000
_cell.length_b   1.000
_cell.length_c   1.000
_cell.angle_alpha   90.00
_cell.angle_beta   90.00
_cell.angle_gamma   90.00
#
_symmetry.space_group_name_H-M   'P 1'
#
loop_
_entity.id
_entity.type
_entity.pdbx_description
1 polymer ?
#
loop_
_entity_poly.entity_id
_entity_poly.type
_entity_poly.pdbx_seq_one_letter_code
_entity_poly.pdbx_strand_id
1 'polypeptide(L)'
;MQRTYAHVYILDAAYRIDKRYVYFVLPEQRETIEVGSLCVVPFGNSNRRQTAVVVGFSETVDYPQVKPVAEVLEYPVRLTSELIELCTFMKERFFCTFGACVKTILPPGIGIRSSTFWSALPFERDRNAEKSLHFHKLRQFSSVLLLFP
;
A
#
# COMPACT_ATOMS: atom_id res chain seq x y z
N MET A 1 2.89 21.75 9.23
CA MET A 1 1.58 21.10 9.04
C MET A 1 1.63 19.71 9.64
N GLN A 2 0.81 19.41 10.63
CA GLN A 2 0.87 18.14 11.32
C GLN A 2 0.18 17.07 10.45
N ARG A 3 0.93 16.02 10.03
CA ARG A 3 0.44 14.93 9.16
C ARG A 3 -0.38 13.93 9.98
N THR A 4 -1.57 14.33 10.43
CA THR A 4 -2.39 13.49 11.32
C THR A 4 -3.26 12.52 10.54
N TYR A 5 -3.85 12.97 9.44
CA TYR A 5 -4.69 12.14 8.57
C TYR A 5 -4.19 12.21 7.14
N ALA A 6 -4.07 11.05 6.50
CA ALA A 6 -3.68 10.92 5.11
C ALA A 6 -4.91 10.68 4.23
N HIS A 7 -5.03 11.44 3.16
CA HIS A 7 -5.97 11.21 2.08
C HIS A 7 -5.32 10.27 1.06
N VAL A 8 -5.97 9.15 0.78
CA VAL A 8 -5.39 8.14 -0.10
C VAL A 8 -6.37 7.68 -1.17
N TYR A 9 -5.84 7.24 -2.32
CA TYR A 9 -6.55 6.44 -3.32
C TYR A 9 -6.05 5.00 -3.29
N ILE A 10 -6.97 4.04 -3.31
CA ILE A 10 -6.65 2.62 -3.36
C ILE A 10 -6.37 2.23 -4.81
N LEU A 11 -5.22 1.59 -5.07
CA LEU A 11 -4.76 1.32 -6.43
C LEU A 11 -5.55 0.23 -7.16
N ASP A 12 -6.07 -0.75 -6.43
CA ASP A 12 -6.87 -1.84 -6.98
C ASP A 12 -8.38 -1.65 -6.74
N ALA A 13 -8.80 -0.40 -6.56
CA ALA A 13 -10.22 -0.08 -6.38
C ALA A 13 -10.99 -0.25 -7.69
N ALA A 14 -12.16 -0.91 -7.60
CA ALA A 14 -13.12 -0.89 -8.70
C ALA A 14 -13.68 0.54 -8.89
N TYR A 15 -14.10 0.89 -10.10
CA TYR A 15 -14.57 2.24 -10.46
C TYR A 15 -15.60 2.81 -9.48
N ARG A 16 -16.55 2.00 -9.02
CA ARG A 16 -17.62 2.42 -8.09
C ARG A 16 -17.13 2.86 -6.72
N ILE A 17 -15.96 2.40 -6.29
CA ILE A 17 -15.36 2.69 -4.98
C ILE A 17 -14.05 3.48 -5.11
N ASP A 18 -13.74 3.97 -6.31
CA ASP A 18 -12.54 4.77 -6.58
C ASP A 18 -12.74 6.22 -6.16
N LYS A 19 -12.57 6.48 -4.88
CA LYS A 19 -12.66 7.80 -4.23
C LYS A 19 -11.54 8.00 -3.22
N ARG A 20 -11.40 9.21 -2.71
CA ARG A 20 -10.48 9.49 -1.61
C ARG A 20 -10.99 8.87 -0.32
N TYR A 21 -10.12 8.18 0.39
CA TYR A 21 -10.35 7.66 1.72
C TYR A 21 -9.41 8.35 2.69
N VAL A 22 -9.80 8.43 3.96
CA VAL A 22 -9.01 9.05 5.01
C VAL A 22 -8.53 7.98 5.98
N TYR A 23 -7.24 8.02 6.33
CA TYR A 23 -6.61 7.12 7.28
C TYR A 23 -5.81 7.91 8.31
N PHE A 24 -5.77 7.42 9.54
CA PHE A 24 -4.96 7.99 10.59
C PHE A 24 -3.48 7.61 10.38
N VAL A 25 -2.59 8.59 10.50
CA VAL A 25 -1.14 8.38 10.39
C VAL A 25 -0.58 8.20 11.78
N LEU A 26 0.06 7.05 12.03
CA LEU A 26 0.70 6.78 13.32
C LEU A 26 1.87 7.74 13.55
N PRO A 27 2.16 8.13 14.81
CA PRO A 27 3.23 9.07 15.12
C PRO A 27 4.59 8.72 14.50
N GLU A 28 4.95 7.43 14.54
CA GLU A 28 6.19 6.90 13.97
C GLU A 28 6.25 6.97 12.42
N GLN A 29 5.10 7.08 11.76
CA GLN A 29 5.02 7.15 10.29
C GLN A 29 5.05 8.58 9.77
N ARG A 30 4.86 9.58 10.63
CA ARG A 30 4.72 11.00 10.22
C ARG A 30 5.94 11.58 9.54
N GLU A 31 7.13 11.08 9.89
CA GLU A 31 8.39 11.55 9.31
C GLU A 31 8.67 10.91 7.95
N THR A 32 8.20 9.68 7.74
CA THR A 32 8.45 8.90 6.53
C THR A 32 7.37 9.04 5.46
N ILE A 33 6.13 9.32 5.87
CA ILE A 33 4.99 9.43 4.94
C ILE A 33 4.93 10.84 4.32
N GLU A 34 4.85 10.88 2.99
CA GLU A 34 4.74 12.13 2.22
C GLU A 34 3.66 12.00 1.15
N VAL A 35 3.29 13.14 0.53
CA VAL A 35 2.44 13.11 -0.66
C VAL A 35 3.16 12.34 -1.76
N GLY A 36 2.44 11.43 -2.41
CA GLY A 36 3.01 10.51 -3.40
C GLY A 36 3.59 9.21 -2.82
N SER A 37 3.68 9.07 -1.51
CA SER A 37 4.11 7.82 -0.89
C SER A 37 3.09 6.71 -1.12
N LEU A 38 3.60 5.49 -1.32
CA LEU A 38 2.80 4.28 -1.33
C LEU A 38 2.65 3.75 0.10
N CYS A 39 1.46 3.32 0.44
CA CYS A 39 1.18 2.75 1.75
C CYS A 39 0.23 1.56 1.64
N VAL A 40 0.20 0.74 2.68
CA VAL A 40 -0.77 -0.34 2.84
C VAL A 40 -1.81 0.09 3.85
N VAL A 41 -3.07 -0.05 3.48
CA VAL A 41 -4.21 0.34 4.32
C VAL A 41 -5.21 -0.82 4.48
N PRO A 42 -5.87 -0.94 5.65
CA PRO A 42 -6.95 -1.90 5.85
C PRO A 42 -8.24 -1.38 5.20
N PHE A 43 -8.76 -2.09 4.20
CA PHE A 43 -9.93 -1.67 3.44
C PHE A 43 -11.15 -2.59 3.64
N GLY A 44 -12.33 -1.98 3.63
CA GLY A 44 -13.61 -2.69 3.79
C GLY A 44 -13.83 -3.26 5.19
N ASN A 45 -14.92 -4.02 5.36
CA ASN A 45 -15.30 -4.62 6.66
C ASN A 45 -14.35 -5.75 7.08
N SER A 46 -13.76 -6.44 6.11
CA SER A 46 -12.79 -7.52 6.36
C SER A 46 -11.36 -7.04 6.65
N ASN A 47 -11.11 -5.74 6.68
CA ASN A 47 -9.78 -5.14 6.87
C ASN A 47 -8.72 -5.70 5.90
N ARG A 48 -9.12 -6.02 4.67
CA ARG A 48 -8.20 -6.54 3.66
C ARG A 48 -7.12 -5.51 3.36
N ARG A 49 -5.88 -5.93 3.44
CA ARG A 49 -4.72 -5.06 3.12
C ARG A 49 -4.75 -4.69 1.64
N GLN A 50 -4.75 -3.40 1.35
CA GLN A 50 -4.75 -2.84 0.00
C GLN A 50 -3.63 -1.80 -0.11
N THR A 51 -3.01 -1.76 -1.28
CA THR A 51 -2.02 -0.71 -1.58
C THR A 51 -2.74 0.56 -1.99
N ALA A 52 -2.27 1.67 -1.45
CA ALA A 52 -2.82 3.00 -1.70
C ALA A 52 -1.71 4.03 -1.92
N VAL A 53 -2.07 5.13 -2.57
CA VAL A 53 -1.20 6.30 -2.77
C VAL A 53 -1.72 7.44 -1.92
N VAL A 54 -0.82 8.09 -1.20
CA VAL A 54 -1.12 9.31 -0.43
C VAL A 54 -1.19 10.50 -1.39
N VAL A 55 -2.31 11.22 -1.36
CA VAL A 55 -2.53 12.39 -2.23
C VAL A 55 -2.66 13.69 -1.45
N GLY A 56 -2.65 13.64 -0.13
CA GLY A 56 -2.70 14.83 0.72
C GLY A 56 -2.83 14.47 2.18
N PHE A 57 -2.80 15.50 3.02
CA PHE A 57 -2.95 15.37 4.47
C PHE A 57 -3.97 16.38 5.00
N SER A 58 -4.58 16.06 6.15
CA SER A 58 -5.39 16.99 6.93
C SER A 58 -5.08 16.83 8.42
N GLU A 59 -5.41 17.85 9.19
CA GLU A 59 -5.28 17.86 10.66
C GLU A 59 -6.55 17.36 11.34
N THR A 60 -7.68 17.56 10.70
CA THR A 60 -9.01 17.21 11.21
C THR A 60 -9.75 16.32 10.23
N VAL A 61 -10.71 15.57 10.76
CA VAL A 61 -11.60 14.71 9.96
C VAL A 61 -12.98 14.69 10.61
N ASP A 62 -14.02 14.67 9.79
CA ASP A 62 -15.43 14.70 10.25
C ASP A 62 -15.99 13.29 10.57
N TYR A 63 -15.15 12.26 10.55
CA TYR A 63 -15.58 10.87 10.79
C TYR A 63 -15.21 10.42 12.21
N PRO A 64 -16.14 9.77 12.93
CA PRO A 64 -15.90 9.35 14.32
C PRO A 64 -14.89 8.21 14.46
N GLN A 65 -14.67 7.44 13.43
CA GLN A 65 -13.72 6.33 13.43
C GLN A 65 -12.92 6.29 12.12
N VAL A 66 -11.61 6.47 12.24
CA VAL A 66 -10.67 6.40 11.12
C VAL A 66 -9.68 5.27 11.40
N LYS A 67 -9.50 4.38 10.44
CA LYS A 67 -8.53 3.28 10.54
C LYS A 67 -7.11 3.82 10.37
N PRO A 68 -6.11 3.24 11.04
CA PRO A 68 -4.72 3.63 10.86
C PRO A 68 -4.15 3.12 9.53
N VAL A 69 -3.14 3.82 9.02
CA VAL A 69 -2.25 3.30 7.97
C VAL A 69 -1.51 2.11 8.54
N ALA A 70 -1.56 0.96 7.86
CA ALA A 70 -0.94 -0.27 8.35
C ALA A 70 0.59 -0.24 8.16
N GLU A 71 1.04 0.32 7.04
CA GLU A 71 2.46 0.31 6.66
C GLU A 71 2.74 1.39 5.62
N VAL A 72 3.84 2.10 5.73
CA VAL A 72 4.36 2.97 4.68
C VAL A 72 5.40 2.19 3.88
N LEU A 73 5.22 2.11 2.57
CA LEU A 73 6.14 1.37 1.72
C LEU A 73 7.33 2.27 1.34
N GLU A 74 8.53 1.81 1.66
CA GLU A 74 9.76 2.45 1.20
C GLU A 74 9.99 2.07 -0.27
N TYR A 75 9.53 2.94 -1.17
CA TYR A 75 9.74 2.78 -2.60
C TYR A 75 10.73 3.81 -3.10
N PRO A 76 11.62 3.43 -4.03
CA PRO A 76 12.60 4.36 -4.62
C PRO A 76 11.93 5.42 -5.49
N VAL A 77 10.69 5.20 -5.91
CA VAL A 77 9.93 6.13 -6.76
C VAL A 77 8.70 6.60 -6.01
N ARG A 78 8.60 7.91 -5.81
CA ARG A 78 7.41 8.59 -5.31
C ARG A 78 6.70 9.30 -6.45
N LEU A 79 5.37 9.35 -6.37
CA LEU A 79 4.60 10.18 -7.29
C LEU A 79 4.77 11.65 -6.88
N THR A 80 5.20 12.48 -7.83
CA THR A 80 5.27 13.93 -7.60
C THR A 80 3.85 14.52 -7.59
N SER A 81 3.71 15.75 -7.07
CA SER A 81 2.43 16.47 -7.07
C SER A 81 1.85 16.61 -8.47
N GLU A 82 2.69 16.89 -9.48
CA GLU A 82 2.27 17.03 -10.87
C GLU A 82 1.73 15.72 -11.45
N LEU A 83 2.33 14.58 -11.08
CA LEU A 83 1.83 13.26 -11.49
C LEU A 83 0.49 12.91 -10.82
N ILE A 84 0.30 13.34 -9.58
CA ILE A 84 -0.99 13.17 -8.87
C ILE A 84 -2.07 14.03 -9.52
N GLU A 85 -1.76 15.28 -9.87
CA GLU A 85 -2.66 16.15 -10.62
C GLU A 85 -3.01 15.57 -11.98
N LEU A 86 -2.01 15.05 -12.70
CA LEU A 86 -2.21 14.37 -13.98
C LEU A 86 -3.13 13.15 -13.82
N CYS A 87 -2.93 12.31 -12.80
CA CYS A 87 -3.81 11.17 -12.51
C CYS A 87 -5.25 11.64 -12.22
N THR A 88 -5.40 12.73 -11.48
CA THR A 88 -6.71 13.31 -11.16
C THR A 88 -7.42 13.79 -12.43
N PHE A 89 -6.70 14.55 -13.27
CA PHE A 89 -7.20 15.00 -14.57
C PHE A 89 -7.60 13.84 -15.48
N MET A 90 -6.76 12.82 -15.60
CA MET A 90 -7.05 11.63 -16.41
C MET A 90 -8.28 10.90 -15.90
N LYS A 91 -8.42 10.72 -14.59
CA LYS A 91 -9.59 10.10 -13.98
C LYS A 91 -10.88 10.84 -14.32
N GLU A 92 -10.87 12.17 -14.21
CA GLU A 92 -12.05 13.01 -14.48
C GLU A 92 -12.42 13.05 -15.98
N ARG A 93 -11.42 13.00 -16.85
CA ARG A 93 -11.61 13.18 -18.28
C ARG A 93 -11.88 11.89 -19.05
N PHE A 94 -11.28 10.76 -18.63
CA PHE A 94 -11.23 9.52 -19.41
C PHE A 94 -11.95 8.32 -18.76
N PHE A 95 -12.76 8.55 -17.72
CA PHE A 95 -13.54 7.51 -17.05
C PHE A 95 -12.71 6.31 -16.58
N CYS A 96 -11.46 6.54 -16.19
CA CYS A 96 -10.58 5.52 -15.63
C CYS A 96 -10.46 5.66 -14.10
N THR A 97 -9.95 4.62 -13.44
CA THR A 97 -9.67 4.69 -11.99
C THR A 97 -8.35 5.41 -11.74
N PHE A 98 -8.22 6.04 -10.58
CA PHE A 98 -6.96 6.66 -10.16
C PHE A 98 -5.82 5.64 -10.16
N GLY A 99 -6.09 4.43 -9.68
CA GLY A 99 -5.10 3.34 -9.68
C GLY A 99 -4.67 2.92 -11.09
N ALA A 100 -5.58 2.93 -12.08
CA ALA A 100 -5.21 2.66 -13.47
C ALA A 100 -4.29 3.75 -14.03
N CYS A 101 -4.56 5.03 -13.73
CA CYS A 101 -3.69 6.14 -14.11
C CYS A 101 -2.29 5.98 -13.51
N VAL A 102 -2.19 5.71 -12.21
CA VAL A 102 -0.91 5.49 -11.52
C VAL A 102 -0.12 4.34 -12.16
N LYS A 103 -0.77 3.22 -12.44
CA LYS A 103 -0.13 2.06 -13.09
C LYS A 103 0.38 2.35 -14.51
N THR A 104 -0.25 3.28 -15.21
CA THR A 104 0.17 3.71 -16.55
C THR A 104 1.39 4.62 -16.50
N ILE A 105 1.48 5.45 -15.44
CA ILE A 105 2.58 6.42 -15.27
C ILE A 105 3.83 5.76 -14.69
N LEU A 106 3.66 4.77 -13.80
CA LEU A 106 4.79 4.07 -13.22
C LEU A 106 5.52 3.23 -14.26
N PRO A 107 6.87 3.24 -14.28
CA PRO A 107 7.65 2.40 -15.18
C PRO A 107 7.28 0.92 -15.07
N PRO A 108 7.30 0.16 -16.16
CA PRO A 108 7.10 -1.28 -16.14
C PRO A 108 8.18 -1.93 -15.27
N GLY A 109 7.79 -2.83 -14.37
CA GLY A 109 8.70 -3.47 -13.41
C GLY A 109 8.63 -2.88 -12.00
N ILE A 110 8.12 -1.66 -11.79
CA ILE A 110 7.69 -1.16 -10.48
C ILE A 110 6.30 -1.72 -10.20
N GLY A 111 6.19 -3.03 -10.24
CA GLY A 111 4.94 -3.69 -9.91
C GLY A 111 4.78 -3.75 -8.40
N ILE A 112 3.71 -3.13 -7.89
CA ILE A 112 3.22 -3.33 -6.54
C ILE A 112 2.67 -4.78 -6.47
N ARG A 113 3.57 -5.75 -6.50
CA ARG A 113 3.24 -7.15 -6.27
C ARG A 113 3.65 -7.49 -4.84
N SER A 114 2.70 -7.60 -3.95
CA SER A 114 2.94 -8.33 -2.72
C SER A 114 3.04 -9.80 -3.06
N SER A 115 4.26 -10.33 -3.19
CA SER A 115 4.48 -11.76 -3.32
C SER A 115 4.64 -12.36 -1.93
N THR A 116 3.80 -13.32 -1.59
CA THR A 116 3.98 -14.12 -0.38
C THR A 116 4.94 -15.25 -0.72
N PHE A 117 6.16 -15.21 -0.21
CA PHE A 117 7.10 -16.31 -0.31
C PHE A 117 6.85 -17.30 0.83
N TRP A 118 6.73 -18.55 0.47
CA TRP A 118 6.74 -19.67 1.40
C TRP A 118 8.17 -20.22 1.41
N SER A 119 8.91 -20.02 2.49
CA SER A 119 10.16 -20.74 2.67
C SER A 119 9.93 -21.91 3.62
N ALA A 120 10.29 -23.10 3.17
CA ALA A 120 10.40 -24.23 4.08
C ALA A 120 11.67 -24.04 4.90
N LEU A 121 11.55 -23.92 6.21
CA LEU A 121 12.71 -23.99 7.10
C LEU A 121 13.35 -25.38 6.93
N PRO A 122 14.71 -25.49 6.95
CA PRO A 122 15.35 -26.78 6.96
C PRO A 122 14.80 -27.59 8.15
N PHE A 123 14.23 -28.73 7.82
CA PHE A 123 13.73 -29.67 8.81
C PHE A 123 14.94 -30.28 9.53
N GLU A 124 15.20 -29.83 10.74
CA GLU A 124 16.10 -30.55 11.63
C GLU A 124 15.35 -31.82 12.05
N ARG A 125 15.86 -32.96 11.54
CA ARG A 125 15.26 -34.28 11.73
C ARG A 125 15.48 -34.73 13.18
N ASP A 126 14.61 -34.28 14.06
CA ASP A 126 14.49 -34.85 15.39
C ASP A 126 13.84 -36.23 15.26
N ARG A 127 14.56 -37.29 15.62
CA ARG A 127 14.18 -38.70 15.38
C ARG A 127 12.97 -39.18 16.19
N ASN A 128 12.33 -38.32 16.99
CA ASN A 128 11.27 -38.71 17.91
C ASN A 128 9.98 -37.88 17.81
N ALA A 129 9.74 -37.14 16.75
CA ALA A 129 8.49 -36.42 16.59
C ALA A 129 7.67 -36.98 15.42
N GLU A 130 6.72 -37.82 15.71
CA GLU A 130 5.63 -38.17 14.81
C GLU A 130 4.78 -36.93 14.50
N LYS A 131 4.66 -36.61 13.19
CA LYS A 131 3.56 -35.90 12.52
C LYS A 131 2.99 -34.66 13.20
N SER A 132 3.59 -33.50 12.93
CA SER A 132 2.83 -32.25 12.87
C SER A 132 3.53 -31.27 11.92
N LEU A 133 2.95 -31.13 10.73
CA LEU A 133 3.32 -30.05 9.78
C LEU A 133 2.75 -28.74 10.30
N HIS A 134 3.55 -27.99 11.08
CA HIS A 134 3.24 -26.63 11.47
C HIS A 134 3.79 -25.66 10.43
N PHE A 135 2.89 -25.10 9.61
CA PHE A 135 3.21 -23.99 8.74
C PHE A 135 3.18 -22.69 9.54
N HIS A 136 4.35 -22.13 9.87
CA HIS A 136 4.44 -20.78 10.39
C HIS A 136 4.44 -19.78 9.22
N LYS A 137 3.45 -18.89 9.22
CA LYS A 137 3.38 -17.74 8.32
C LYS A 137 4.44 -16.72 8.74
N LEU A 138 5.58 -16.74 8.09
CA LEU A 138 6.61 -15.72 8.30
C LEU A 138 6.21 -14.40 7.67
N ARG A 139 6.51 -13.32 8.40
CA ARG A 139 6.24 -11.93 8.06
C ARG A 139 6.83 -11.57 6.69
N GLN A 140 6.05 -10.81 5.96
CA GLN A 140 6.32 -10.22 4.68
C GLN A 140 7.60 -9.36 4.71
N PHE A 141 8.69 -9.83 4.10
CA PHE A 141 9.82 -8.98 3.75
C PHE A 141 9.64 -8.56 2.29
N SER A 142 9.55 -7.24 2.06
CA SER A 142 9.61 -6.67 0.71
C SER A 142 11.07 -6.72 0.25
N SER A 143 11.44 -7.76 -0.49
CA SER A 143 12.72 -7.78 -1.20
C SER A 143 12.47 -7.35 -2.64
N VAL A 144 12.91 -6.14 -2.97
CA VAL A 144 13.04 -5.68 -4.36
C VAL A 144 14.28 -6.36 -4.94
N LEU A 145 14.09 -7.39 -5.72
CA LEU A 145 15.16 -7.95 -6.54
C LEU A 145 15.24 -7.16 -7.83
N LEU A 146 16.18 -6.22 -7.90
CA LEU A 146 16.59 -5.60 -9.16
C LEU A 146 17.36 -6.64 -9.99
N LEU A 147 16.69 -7.22 -10.97
CA LEU A 147 17.35 -7.91 -12.08
C LEU A 147 17.54 -6.85 -13.19
N PHE A 148 18.76 -6.36 -13.32
CA PHE A 148 19.25 -5.77 -14.57
C PHE A 148 19.89 -6.85 -15.43
N PRO A 149 19.68 -6.81 -16.76
CA PRO A 149 20.41 -7.65 -17.71
C PRO A 149 21.88 -7.20 -17.81
#